data_30e0630fd9ea271b57256e2686595a16
#
_entry.id   30e0630fd9ea271b57256e2686595a16
#
_cell.length_a   1.000
_cell.length_b   1.000
_cell.length_c   1.000
_cell.angle_alpha   90.00
_cell.angle_beta   90.00
_cell.angle_gamma   90.00
#
_symmetry.space_group_name_H-M   'P 1'
#
loop_
_entity.id
_entity.type
_entity.pdbx_description
1 polymer ?
#
loop_
_entity_poly.entity_id
_entity_poly.type
_entity_poly.pdbx_seq_one_letter_code
_entity_poly.pdbx_strand_id
1 'polypeptide(L)'
;AATATTAAIVAIFLPVAFMKGLIGKFFFQFGVTISVAVLLSLLEAITLTPMRCSRFLQVGEKRGWLGAMVDRTFDRLAAGYFKVLGPVLHHRAMVIAGSLVLFVASLSLIKLLPQEFVPEQDTGRFRLSYNLPIGSSLDVTNKMALQVESYLASRPEIERYYGGPGGFGSTGVSSGSAMVSMKDLKARPIDPKLGRKLTQKEVMAEMRRDLSKIPGARIALRENSQQSFTGGRGSPVEFTIRGSDWDVLAEKSGEIMEALRTNGLVADVDSDYQVGMPEVQVIPDRNKAADLGISMNAIGETVNAAIGGARAGRFKDGGRRFDIRVRLLAQQREKPEDIARLLVRTRTGALIPLGDVVRIEQAPSLQAITRLDRERAIKISGNIGEGLSQGESIDGALATARQILPDGYRALPTGSSQAFSESFESLGFAFFMGIVVAYMVLAAQFNSFTQPIVILMALPFSVSGALMMLYFAGQSLNVYSVLGLILLMGIAKKNSIMLVDFTNQIRERGVERHEALLEACPIRLRPILMTSIATIAGASPAALAIGAGAETQRSMAIGLVGGMMVSTVITIFVVPAAYSVFDDITSWNDERQRRGVGLFAGLMAPKAISARMAEATHE
;
A
#
# COMPACT_ATOMS: atom_id res chain seq x y z
N ALA A 1 14.55 16.53 -28.33
CA ALA A 1 14.65 16.48 -26.87
C ALA A 1 13.26 16.47 -26.18
N ALA A 2 12.33 17.44 -26.45
CA ALA A 2 11.03 17.52 -25.77
C ALA A 2 10.14 16.30 -26.00
N THR A 3 9.92 15.91 -27.26
CA THR A 3 9.14 14.71 -27.63
C THR A 3 9.69 13.44 -27.01
N ALA A 4 10.97 13.28 -27.02
CA ALA A 4 11.72 12.20 -26.43
C ALA A 4 11.52 12.07 -24.92
N THR A 5 11.70 13.17 -24.24
CA THR A 5 11.52 13.21 -22.78
C THR A 5 10.08 12.83 -22.42
N THR A 6 9.11 13.35 -23.16
CA THR A 6 7.70 13.03 -22.98
C THR A 6 7.41 11.55 -23.24
N ALA A 7 7.86 11.01 -24.38
CA ALA A 7 7.70 9.60 -24.72
C ALA A 7 8.31 8.69 -23.67
N ALA A 8 9.50 9.02 -23.19
CA ALA A 8 10.17 8.26 -22.14
C ALA A 8 9.47 8.36 -20.78
N ILE A 9 8.81 9.48 -20.44
CA ILE A 9 8.00 9.59 -19.22
C ILE A 9 6.74 8.73 -19.35
N VAL A 10 5.98 8.87 -20.44
CA VAL A 10 4.77 8.06 -20.68
C VAL A 10 5.09 6.57 -20.66
N ALA A 11 6.23 6.16 -21.25
CA ALA A 11 6.69 4.79 -21.28
C ALA A 11 6.95 4.18 -19.90
N ILE A 12 7.39 4.97 -18.91
CA ILE A 12 7.57 4.50 -17.52
C ILE A 12 6.22 4.27 -16.83
N PHE A 13 5.22 5.10 -17.12
CA PHE A 13 3.90 4.93 -16.50
C PHE A 13 3.04 3.87 -17.17
N LEU A 14 3.39 3.42 -18.37
CA LEU A 14 2.66 2.38 -19.07
C LEU A 14 2.62 1.04 -18.30
N PRO A 15 3.73 0.48 -17.79
CA PRO A 15 3.70 -0.73 -16.96
C PRO A 15 2.86 -0.57 -15.70
N VAL A 16 2.87 0.60 -15.08
CA VAL A 16 2.08 0.91 -13.87
C VAL A 16 0.58 0.86 -14.17
N ALA A 17 0.15 1.31 -15.35
CA ALA A 17 -1.23 1.25 -15.77
C ALA A 17 -1.75 -0.18 -16.00
N PHE A 18 -0.88 -1.16 -16.22
CA PHE A 18 -1.25 -2.57 -16.43
C PHE A 18 -1.11 -3.45 -15.18
N MET A 19 -0.84 -2.87 -14.02
CA MET A 19 -0.79 -3.61 -12.76
C MET A 19 -2.16 -4.24 -12.42
N LYS A 20 -2.14 -5.44 -11.85
CA LYS A 20 -3.35 -6.17 -11.42
C LYS A 20 -3.69 -5.87 -9.95
N GLY A 21 -4.88 -6.30 -9.54
CA GLY A 21 -5.33 -6.18 -8.14
C GLY A 21 -5.93 -4.82 -7.78
N LEU A 22 -6.15 -4.62 -6.49
CA LEU A 22 -6.76 -3.40 -5.95
C LEU A 22 -5.88 -2.17 -6.19
N ILE A 23 -4.59 -2.32 -5.96
CA ILE A 23 -3.58 -1.28 -6.17
C ILE A 23 -3.42 -0.95 -7.65
N GLY A 24 -3.52 -1.94 -8.54
CA GLY A 24 -3.49 -1.71 -9.97
C GLY A 24 -4.59 -0.75 -10.43
N LYS A 25 -5.81 -0.88 -9.88
CA LYS A 25 -6.91 0.06 -10.19
C LYS A 25 -6.63 1.49 -9.72
N PHE A 26 -6.00 1.64 -8.57
CA PHE A 26 -5.60 2.94 -8.04
C PHE A 26 -4.50 3.58 -8.91
N PHE A 27 -3.47 2.80 -9.24
CA PHE A 27 -2.36 3.30 -10.04
C PHE A 27 -2.67 3.47 -11.52
N PHE A 28 -3.64 2.76 -12.06
CA PHE A 28 -4.15 3.02 -13.40
C PHE A 28 -4.61 4.47 -13.56
N GLN A 29 -5.43 4.96 -12.63
CA GLN A 29 -5.89 6.35 -12.66
C GLN A 29 -4.72 7.34 -12.58
N PHE A 30 -3.76 7.05 -11.72
CA PHE A 30 -2.56 7.89 -11.56
C PHE A 30 -1.70 7.88 -12.82
N GLY A 31 -1.41 6.70 -13.37
CA GLY A 31 -0.59 6.55 -14.59
C GLY A 31 -1.23 7.21 -15.81
N VAL A 32 -2.53 7.04 -16.00
CA VAL A 32 -3.27 7.68 -17.11
C VAL A 32 -3.28 9.20 -16.94
N THR A 33 -3.57 9.70 -15.73
CA THR A 33 -3.63 11.16 -15.47
C THR A 33 -2.29 11.83 -15.74
N ILE A 34 -1.18 11.25 -15.26
CA ILE A 34 0.16 11.79 -15.52
C ILE A 34 0.49 11.71 -17.01
N SER A 35 0.19 10.60 -17.68
CA SER A 35 0.47 10.44 -19.10
C SER A 35 -0.27 11.49 -19.93
N VAL A 36 -1.55 11.73 -19.67
CA VAL A 36 -2.35 12.76 -20.34
C VAL A 36 -1.80 14.16 -20.03
N ALA A 37 -1.48 14.46 -18.78
CA ALA A 37 -0.93 15.76 -18.38
C ALA A 37 0.39 16.06 -19.07
N VAL A 38 1.29 15.07 -19.19
CA VAL A 38 2.60 15.22 -19.86
C VAL A 38 2.44 15.38 -21.38
N LEU A 39 1.48 14.67 -22.00
CA LEU A 39 1.15 14.82 -23.41
C LEU A 39 0.56 16.20 -23.72
N LEU A 40 -0.34 16.70 -22.87
CA LEU A 40 -0.88 18.07 -23.01
C LEU A 40 0.21 19.14 -22.82
N SER A 41 1.12 18.92 -21.87
CA SER A 41 2.28 19.79 -21.66
C SER A 41 3.21 19.81 -22.90
N LEU A 42 3.40 18.66 -23.56
CA LEU A 42 4.14 18.61 -24.83
C LEU A 42 3.44 19.42 -25.91
N LEU A 43 2.12 19.26 -26.07
CA LEU A 43 1.33 20.01 -27.04
C LEU A 43 1.46 21.51 -26.81
N GLU A 44 1.37 21.97 -25.56
CA GLU A 44 1.55 23.36 -25.18
C GLU A 44 2.98 23.86 -25.51
N ALA A 45 3.99 23.07 -25.17
CA ALA A 45 5.39 23.41 -25.40
C ALA A 45 5.74 23.57 -26.90
N ILE A 46 5.09 22.79 -27.77
CA ILE A 46 5.36 22.84 -29.22
C ILE A 46 4.51 23.92 -29.92
N THR A 47 3.34 24.26 -29.41
CA THR A 47 2.38 25.16 -30.09
C THR A 47 2.28 26.52 -29.40
N LEU A 48 1.75 26.55 -28.18
CA LEU A 48 1.42 27.80 -27.47
C LEU A 48 2.65 28.55 -27.00
N THR A 49 3.65 27.85 -26.48
CA THR A 49 4.88 28.49 -25.96
C THR A 49 5.67 29.23 -27.03
N PRO A 50 5.97 28.68 -28.23
CA PRO A 50 6.62 29.41 -29.29
C PRO A 50 5.80 30.62 -29.76
N MET A 51 4.48 30.48 -29.89
CA MET A 51 3.61 31.59 -30.31
C MET A 51 3.60 32.71 -29.26
N ARG A 52 3.53 32.39 -27.97
CA ARG A 52 3.65 33.40 -26.90
C ARG A 52 5.03 34.09 -26.92
N CYS A 53 6.09 33.31 -27.03
CA CYS A 53 7.44 33.86 -27.10
C CYS A 53 7.63 34.84 -28.29
N SER A 54 7.07 34.51 -29.46
CA SER A 54 7.15 35.38 -30.63
C SER A 54 6.40 36.71 -30.48
N ARG A 55 5.35 36.73 -29.64
CA ARG A 55 4.51 37.93 -29.43
C ARG A 55 4.93 38.80 -28.24
N PHE A 56 5.38 38.16 -27.15
CA PHE A 56 5.59 38.85 -25.87
C PHE A 56 7.06 39.03 -25.49
N LEU A 57 8.00 38.27 -26.08
CA LEU A 57 9.42 38.43 -25.81
C LEU A 57 10.01 39.52 -26.69
N GLN A 58 10.49 40.59 -26.06
CA GLN A 58 11.27 41.65 -26.72
C GLN A 58 12.77 41.40 -26.47
N VAL A 59 13.54 41.43 -27.55
CA VAL A 59 14.99 41.29 -27.49
C VAL A 59 15.60 42.64 -27.12
N GLY A 60 16.34 42.71 -26.00
CA GLY A 60 17.10 43.91 -25.62
C GLY A 60 16.50 44.77 -24.51
N GLU A 61 15.39 44.39 -23.87
CA GLU A 61 14.91 45.08 -22.67
C GLU A 61 15.92 44.99 -21.52
N LYS A 62 16.21 46.12 -20.86
CA LYS A 62 17.03 46.16 -19.64
C LYS A 62 16.29 45.40 -18.54
N ARG A 63 16.83 44.25 -18.14
CA ARG A 63 16.33 43.47 -17.02
C ARG A 63 16.37 44.29 -15.74
N GLY A 64 15.27 44.30 -14.96
CA GLY A 64 15.22 44.95 -13.65
C GLY A 64 16.29 44.37 -12.69
N TRP A 65 16.51 45.02 -11.56
CA TRP A 65 17.54 44.66 -10.58
C TRP A 65 17.48 43.17 -10.13
N LEU A 66 16.28 42.59 -10.00
CA LEU A 66 16.08 41.17 -9.70
C LEU A 66 16.64 40.27 -10.82
N GLY A 67 16.36 40.61 -12.07
CA GLY A 67 16.88 39.86 -13.21
C GLY A 67 18.42 39.90 -13.27
N ALA A 68 19.01 41.08 -13.03
CA ALA A 68 20.47 41.25 -12.99
C ALA A 68 21.13 40.48 -11.82
N MET A 69 20.43 40.37 -10.66
CA MET A 69 20.89 39.58 -9.52
C MET A 69 20.86 38.07 -9.83
N VAL A 70 19.78 37.60 -10.44
CA VAL A 70 19.64 36.21 -10.86
C VAL A 70 20.71 35.86 -11.91
N ASP A 71 20.92 36.68 -12.95
CA ASP A 71 21.94 36.46 -13.96
C ASP A 71 23.32 36.36 -13.34
N ARG A 72 23.73 37.30 -12.48
CA ARG A 72 25.03 37.26 -11.79
C ARG A 72 25.21 36.00 -10.93
N THR A 73 24.14 35.53 -10.31
CA THR A 73 24.20 34.31 -9.50
C THR A 73 24.43 33.08 -10.37
N PHE A 74 23.71 32.98 -11.49
CA PHE A 74 23.88 31.86 -12.42
C PHE A 74 25.24 31.93 -13.13
N ASP A 75 25.76 33.11 -13.50
CA ASP A 75 27.08 33.26 -14.11
C ASP A 75 28.18 32.82 -13.13
N ARG A 76 28.07 33.19 -11.85
CA ARG A 76 29.01 32.72 -10.81
C ARG A 76 28.96 31.20 -10.62
N LEU A 77 27.74 30.62 -10.58
CA LEU A 77 27.54 29.16 -10.48
C LEU A 77 28.11 28.44 -11.71
N ALA A 78 27.88 28.96 -12.90
CA ALA A 78 28.42 28.40 -14.15
C ALA A 78 29.96 28.46 -14.19
N ALA A 79 30.55 29.59 -13.78
CA ALA A 79 31.99 29.72 -13.68
C ALA A 79 32.62 28.80 -12.63
N GLY A 80 31.95 28.64 -11.47
CA GLY A 80 32.34 27.68 -10.43
C GLY A 80 32.27 26.25 -10.93
N TYR A 81 31.17 25.91 -11.60
CA TYR A 81 30.94 24.58 -12.17
C TYR A 81 32.01 24.25 -13.24
N PHE A 82 32.31 25.18 -14.14
CA PHE A 82 33.34 25.00 -15.15
C PHE A 82 34.70 24.65 -14.53
N LYS A 83 35.09 25.34 -13.44
CA LYS A 83 36.35 25.08 -12.73
C LYS A 83 36.41 23.66 -12.11
N VAL A 84 35.26 23.12 -11.63
CA VAL A 84 35.18 21.80 -11.02
C VAL A 84 35.07 20.71 -12.11
N LEU A 85 34.42 21.00 -13.24
CA LEU A 85 34.18 20.03 -14.30
C LEU A 85 35.47 19.48 -14.92
N GLY A 86 36.50 20.33 -15.10
CA GLY A 86 37.81 19.91 -15.63
C GLY A 86 38.44 18.77 -14.79
N PRO A 87 38.70 18.99 -13.49
CA PRO A 87 39.14 17.91 -12.58
C PRO A 87 38.24 16.67 -12.55
N VAL A 88 36.92 16.84 -12.60
CA VAL A 88 35.94 15.72 -12.65
C VAL A 88 36.14 14.85 -13.90
N LEU A 89 36.30 15.44 -15.05
CA LEU A 89 36.56 14.73 -16.31
C LEU A 89 37.95 14.07 -16.35
N HIS A 90 38.91 14.62 -15.63
CA HIS A 90 40.22 13.99 -15.48
C HIS A 90 40.19 12.76 -14.55
N HIS A 91 39.45 12.84 -13.45
CA HIS A 91 39.33 11.73 -12.48
C HIS A 91 38.00 11.01 -12.62
N ARG A 92 37.48 10.81 -13.83
CA ARG A 92 36.15 10.28 -14.15
C ARG A 92 35.83 8.94 -13.47
N ALA A 93 36.80 8.02 -13.38
CA ALA A 93 36.61 6.73 -12.72
C ALA A 93 36.35 6.88 -11.20
N MET A 94 37.05 7.81 -10.55
CA MET A 94 36.86 8.10 -9.12
C MET A 94 35.48 8.69 -8.84
N VAL A 95 35.00 9.59 -9.70
CA VAL A 95 33.67 10.21 -9.59
C VAL A 95 32.56 9.16 -9.74
N ILE A 96 32.69 8.27 -10.73
CA ILE A 96 31.72 7.17 -10.93
C ILE A 96 31.78 6.19 -9.76
N ALA A 97 32.98 5.79 -9.31
CA ALA A 97 33.12 4.87 -8.18
C ALA A 97 32.55 5.48 -6.89
N GLY A 98 32.87 6.75 -6.58
CA GLY A 98 32.34 7.44 -5.41
C GLY A 98 30.82 7.57 -5.42
N SER A 99 30.23 7.87 -6.59
CA SER A 99 28.79 7.93 -6.74
C SER A 99 28.11 6.56 -6.61
N LEU A 100 28.77 5.48 -7.12
CA LEU A 100 28.28 4.12 -6.95
C LEU A 100 28.32 3.68 -5.48
N VAL A 101 29.39 4.03 -4.75
CA VAL A 101 29.48 3.77 -3.29
C VAL A 101 28.35 4.49 -2.56
N LEU A 102 28.06 5.74 -2.90
CA LEU A 102 26.94 6.48 -2.31
C LEU A 102 25.60 5.78 -2.59
N PHE A 103 25.40 5.28 -3.82
CA PHE A 103 24.19 4.54 -4.16
C PHE A 103 24.06 3.24 -3.34
N VAL A 104 25.12 2.42 -3.30
CA VAL A 104 25.12 1.17 -2.53
C VAL A 104 24.88 1.45 -1.03
N ALA A 105 25.54 2.47 -0.49
CA ALA A 105 25.31 2.89 0.88
C ALA A 105 23.85 3.33 1.13
N SER A 106 23.23 4.04 0.18
CA SER A 106 21.84 4.47 0.31
C SER A 106 20.83 3.30 0.28
N LEU A 107 21.15 2.19 -0.39
CA LEU A 107 20.31 1.00 -0.39
C LEU A 107 20.20 0.36 1.02
N SER A 108 21.21 0.53 1.87
CA SER A 108 21.13 0.05 3.25
C SER A 108 20.02 0.77 4.05
N LEU A 109 19.65 2.00 3.66
CA LEU A 109 18.57 2.74 4.30
C LEU A 109 17.19 2.09 4.09
N ILE A 110 17.03 1.25 3.06
CA ILE A 110 15.77 0.50 2.85
C ILE A 110 15.45 -0.39 4.05
N LYS A 111 16.48 -0.96 4.68
CA LYS A 111 16.32 -1.80 5.89
C LYS A 111 16.02 -0.99 7.15
N LEU A 112 16.39 0.29 7.16
CA LEU A 112 16.19 1.20 8.30
C LEU A 112 14.88 1.98 8.20
N LEU A 113 14.27 2.04 7.01
CA LEU A 113 12.99 2.70 6.78
C LEU A 113 11.84 1.77 7.18
N PRO A 114 10.92 2.21 8.06
CA PRO A 114 9.71 1.45 8.36
C PRO A 114 8.92 1.15 7.08
N GLN A 115 8.45 -0.09 6.92
CA GLN A 115 7.65 -0.48 5.76
C GLN A 115 6.19 -0.56 6.15
N GLU A 116 5.36 0.23 5.49
CA GLU A 116 3.92 0.33 5.74
C GLU A 116 3.14 0.29 4.43
N PHE A 117 1.91 -0.19 4.48
CA PHE A 117 1.03 -0.15 3.30
C PHE A 117 0.62 1.28 2.96
N VAL A 118 0.03 1.95 3.93
CA VAL A 118 -0.39 3.35 3.88
C VAL A 118 0.13 4.03 5.14
N PRO A 119 0.71 5.23 5.04
CA PRO A 119 1.16 5.97 6.22
C PRO A 119 0.01 6.27 7.16
N GLU A 120 0.28 6.25 8.45
CA GLU A 120 -0.69 6.62 9.47
C GLU A 120 -1.21 8.04 9.22
N GLN A 121 -2.53 8.21 9.31
CA GLN A 121 -3.18 9.49 9.09
C GLN A 121 -3.98 9.87 10.33
N ASP A 122 -3.85 11.11 10.76
CA ASP A 122 -4.75 11.65 11.77
C ASP A 122 -6.07 12.13 11.11
N THR A 123 -6.92 11.17 10.74
CA THR A 123 -8.26 11.46 10.19
C THR A 123 -9.27 11.84 11.27
N GLY A 124 -8.88 11.78 12.54
CA GLY A 124 -9.77 11.94 13.67
C GLY A 124 -10.85 10.87 13.78
N ARG A 125 -10.72 9.74 13.10
CA ARG A 125 -11.74 8.68 13.07
C ARG A 125 -11.13 7.32 13.28
N PHE A 126 -11.68 6.55 14.21
CA PHE A 126 -11.28 5.17 14.46
C PHE A 126 -12.48 4.33 14.87
N ARG A 127 -12.32 3.01 14.79
CA ARG A 127 -13.30 2.04 15.28
C ARG A 127 -12.81 1.42 16.58
N LEU A 128 -13.69 1.40 17.57
CA LEU A 128 -13.54 0.63 18.78
C LEU A 128 -14.42 -0.62 18.63
N SER A 129 -13.87 -1.80 18.84
CA SER A 129 -14.61 -3.06 18.88
C SER A 129 -14.36 -3.76 20.22
N TYR A 130 -15.38 -4.40 20.76
CA TYR A 130 -15.30 -5.18 21.99
C TYR A 130 -15.96 -6.53 21.80
N ASN A 131 -15.27 -7.57 22.27
CA ASN A 131 -15.73 -8.96 22.23
C ASN A 131 -15.78 -9.49 23.67
N LEU A 132 -16.93 -9.99 24.06
CA LEU A 132 -17.15 -10.68 25.33
C LEU A 132 -16.95 -12.19 25.15
N PRO A 133 -16.84 -12.96 26.25
CA PRO A 133 -16.82 -14.41 26.18
C PRO A 133 -18.04 -14.95 25.43
N ILE A 134 -17.81 -16.00 24.67
CA ILE A 134 -18.83 -16.64 23.86
C ILE A 134 -19.96 -17.13 24.77
N GLY A 135 -21.22 -16.98 24.34
CA GLY A 135 -22.40 -17.29 25.15
C GLY A 135 -22.88 -16.13 26.01
N SER A 136 -22.20 -14.97 26.01
CA SER A 136 -22.72 -13.79 26.69
C SER A 136 -24.06 -13.36 26.11
N SER A 137 -25.02 -13.03 26.99
CA SER A 137 -26.32 -12.53 26.57
C SER A 137 -26.26 -11.10 26.03
N LEU A 138 -27.30 -10.70 25.30
CA LEU A 138 -27.44 -9.35 24.80
C LEU A 138 -27.42 -8.29 25.92
N ASP A 139 -28.02 -8.63 27.09
CA ASP A 139 -28.05 -7.72 28.24
C ASP A 139 -26.66 -7.47 28.82
N VAL A 140 -25.79 -8.50 28.87
CA VAL A 140 -24.40 -8.36 29.30
C VAL A 140 -23.63 -7.52 28.30
N THR A 141 -23.83 -7.75 27.00
CA THR A 141 -23.21 -6.98 25.94
C THR A 141 -23.66 -5.52 25.94
N ASN A 142 -24.94 -5.27 26.23
CA ASN A 142 -25.47 -3.92 26.36
C ASN A 142 -24.91 -3.18 27.58
N LYS A 143 -24.75 -3.83 28.72
CA LYS A 143 -24.07 -3.26 29.89
C LYS A 143 -22.62 -2.85 29.55
N MET A 144 -21.91 -3.69 28.80
CA MET A 144 -20.57 -3.36 28.32
C MET A 144 -20.60 -2.17 27.38
N ALA A 145 -21.55 -2.12 26.43
CA ALA A 145 -21.74 -0.98 25.55
C ALA A 145 -21.88 0.33 26.33
N LEU A 146 -22.75 0.35 27.34
CA LEU A 146 -22.96 1.53 28.20
C LEU A 146 -21.70 1.94 28.98
N GLN A 147 -20.86 0.98 29.41
CA GLN A 147 -19.57 1.30 30.03
C GLN A 147 -18.60 1.93 29.05
N VAL A 148 -18.50 1.40 27.84
CA VAL A 148 -17.68 1.96 26.76
C VAL A 148 -18.19 3.35 26.39
N GLU A 149 -19.47 3.54 26.25
CA GLU A 149 -20.10 4.84 25.94
C GLU A 149 -19.82 5.88 27.04
N SER A 150 -19.96 5.51 28.31
CA SER A 150 -19.66 6.42 29.42
C SER A 150 -18.19 6.83 29.45
N TYR A 151 -17.28 5.91 29.11
CA TYR A 151 -15.86 6.21 28.97
C TYR A 151 -15.61 7.16 27.80
N LEU A 152 -16.19 6.91 26.62
CA LEU A 152 -16.07 7.77 25.45
C LEU A 152 -16.61 9.19 25.71
N ALA A 153 -17.75 9.30 26.42
CA ALA A 153 -18.34 10.58 26.80
C ALA A 153 -17.48 11.38 27.77
N SER A 154 -16.66 10.73 28.60
CA SER A 154 -15.75 11.38 29.54
C SER A 154 -14.50 11.97 28.88
N ARG A 155 -14.18 11.60 27.64
CA ARG A 155 -12.95 12.01 26.95
C ARG A 155 -13.15 13.32 26.19
N PRO A 156 -12.44 14.39 26.54
CA PRO A 156 -12.64 15.72 25.94
C PRO A 156 -12.17 15.82 24.47
N GLU A 157 -11.33 14.89 24.00
CA GLU A 157 -10.84 14.81 22.62
C GLU A 157 -11.89 14.27 21.65
N ILE A 158 -12.92 13.55 22.17
CA ILE A 158 -13.97 12.94 21.37
C ILE A 158 -15.06 13.96 21.09
N GLU A 159 -15.48 14.06 19.84
CA GLU A 159 -16.57 14.91 19.40
C GLU A 159 -17.91 14.16 19.41
N ARG A 160 -17.90 12.95 18.85
CA ARG A 160 -19.06 12.09 18.73
C ARG A 160 -18.68 10.62 18.58
N TYR A 161 -19.60 9.77 18.98
CA TYR A 161 -19.47 8.33 18.77
C TYR A 161 -20.84 7.74 18.39
N TYR A 162 -20.80 6.61 17.69
CA TYR A 162 -22.00 5.89 17.29
C TYR A 162 -21.69 4.39 17.27
N GLY A 163 -22.50 3.60 17.97
CA GLY A 163 -22.30 2.16 18.03
C GLY A 163 -23.30 1.45 18.92
N GLY A 164 -23.03 0.19 19.19
CA GLY A 164 -23.84 -0.65 20.09
C GLY A 164 -23.51 -2.13 19.96
N PRO A 165 -24.28 -2.97 20.69
CA PRO A 165 -24.21 -4.43 20.58
C PRO A 165 -24.50 -4.90 19.15
N GLY A 166 -23.82 -5.95 18.70
CA GLY A 166 -23.96 -6.48 17.35
C GLY A 166 -23.20 -5.72 16.28
N GLY A 167 -22.82 -4.48 16.50
CA GLY A 167 -21.95 -3.59 15.69
C GLY A 167 -22.02 -3.70 14.17
N PHE A 168 -21.27 -2.87 13.48
CA PHE A 168 -21.18 -2.90 12.01
C PHE A 168 -20.49 -4.18 11.50
N GLY A 169 -21.30 -5.17 11.07
CA GLY A 169 -20.82 -6.38 10.42
C GLY A 169 -20.46 -7.54 11.36
N SER A 170 -20.77 -7.46 12.65
CA SER A 170 -20.72 -8.60 13.56
C SER A 170 -22.07 -9.32 13.55
N THR A 171 -22.03 -10.65 13.49
CA THR A 171 -23.23 -11.51 13.51
C THR A 171 -23.54 -12.03 14.91
N GLY A 172 -22.71 -11.72 15.90
CA GLY A 172 -22.82 -12.26 17.26
C GLY A 172 -23.37 -11.27 18.27
N VAL A 173 -24.22 -11.76 19.19
CA VAL A 173 -24.73 -10.98 20.31
C VAL A 173 -23.68 -10.67 21.38
N SER A 174 -22.57 -11.41 21.41
CA SER A 174 -21.47 -11.25 22.38
C SER A 174 -20.41 -10.22 21.95
N SER A 175 -20.64 -9.49 20.89
CA SER A 175 -19.72 -8.47 20.40
C SER A 175 -20.42 -7.16 20.11
N GLY A 176 -19.67 -6.05 20.10
CA GLY A 176 -20.17 -4.76 19.69
C GLY A 176 -19.07 -3.88 19.13
N SER A 177 -19.46 -2.77 18.55
CA SER A 177 -18.49 -1.80 18.05
C SER A 177 -19.05 -0.38 18.08
N ALA A 178 -18.13 0.59 18.18
CA ALA A 178 -18.43 2.00 18.07
C ALA A 178 -17.50 2.65 17.05
N MET A 179 -18.07 3.49 16.18
CA MET A 179 -17.31 4.44 15.36
C MET A 179 -17.12 5.71 16.18
N VAL A 180 -15.88 6.09 16.37
CA VAL A 180 -15.50 7.24 17.18
C VAL A 180 -14.95 8.32 16.25
N SER A 181 -15.46 9.56 16.39
CA SER A 181 -14.95 10.75 15.73
C SER A 181 -14.36 11.69 16.79
N MET A 182 -13.10 12.04 16.62
CA MET A 182 -12.38 12.98 17.43
C MET A 182 -12.59 14.41 16.90
N LYS A 183 -12.35 15.38 17.74
CA LYS A 183 -12.24 16.77 17.33
C LYS A 183 -11.07 16.96 16.37
N ASP A 184 -11.16 17.93 15.47
CA ASP A 184 -10.03 18.31 14.62
C ASP A 184 -8.78 18.59 15.48
N LEU A 185 -7.59 18.28 14.97
CA LEU A 185 -6.33 18.45 15.71
C LEU A 185 -6.18 19.86 16.30
N LYS A 186 -6.66 20.88 15.57
CA LYS A 186 -6.66 22.29 16.05
C LYS A 186 -7.62 22.56 17.22
N ALA A 187 -8.68 21.77 17.35
CA ALA A 187 -9.71 21.92 18.37
C ALA A 187 -9.55 20.97 19.56
N ARG A 188 -8.59 20.03 19.51
CA ARG A 188 -8.28 19.14 20.63
C ARG A 188 -7.70 19.92 21.81
N PRO A 189 -8.01 19.50 23.05
CA PRO A 189 -7.42 20.09 24.25
C PRO A 189 -5.91 19.81 24.30
N ILE A 190 -5.20 20.67 25.00
CA ILE A 190 -3.76 20.46 25.30
C ILE A 190 -3.67 19.46 26.45
N ASP A 191 -2.90 18.40 26.27
CA ASP A 191 -2.63 17.45 27.33
C ASP A 191 -1.81 18.12 28.44
N PRO A 192 -2.25 18.04 29.70
CA PRO A 192 -1.56 18.69 30.82
C PRO A 192 -0.15 18.12 31.08
N LYS A 193 0.11 16.86 30.71
CA LYS A 193 1.40 16.17 30.95
C LYS A 193 2.43 16.47 29.87
N LEU A 194 1.97 16.55 28.61
CA LEU A 194 2.85 16.72 27.46
C LEU A 194 2.92 18.16 26.95
N GLY A 195 2.05 19.08 27.43
CA GLY A 195 2.03 20.47 27.02
C GLY A 195 1.66 20.69 25.55
N ARG A 196 1.17 19.65 24.85
CA ARG A 196 0.78 19.67 23.45
C ARG A 196 -0.50 18.86 23.21
N LYS A 197 -1.08 19.02 22.04
CA LYS A 197 -2.27 18.28 21.64
C LYS A 197 -1.88 16.85 21.27
N LEU A 198 -2.69 15.88 21.69
CA LEU A 198 -2.48 14.47 21.38
C LEU A 198 -2.89 14.15 19.94
N THR A 199 -2.07 13.36 19.28
CA THR A 199 -2.40 12.75 17.98
C THR A 199 -3.43 11.61 18.15
N GLN A 200 -4.09 11.22 17.08
CA GLN A 200 -5.04 10.09 17.10
C GLN A 200 -4.39 8.82 17.66
N LYS A 201 -3.16 8.52 17.26
CA LYS A 201 -2.41 7.34 17.73
C LYS A 201 -2.17 7.36 19.23
N GLU A 202 -1.77 8.50 19.77
CA GLU A 202 -1.52 8.68 21.22
C GLU A 202 -2.81 8.53 22.02
N VAL A 203 -3.92 9.14 21.57
CA VAL A 203 -5.24 8.97 22.20
C VAL A 203 -5.68 7.50 22.16
N MET A 204 -5.53 6.83 21.02
CA MET A 204 -5.85 5.41 20.92
C MET A 204 -4.97 4.54 21.83
N ALA A 205 -3.70 4.86 22.00
CA ALA A 205 -2.79 4.14 22.90
C ALA A 205 -3.18 4.33 24.38
N GLU A 206 -3.59 5.54 24.77
CA GLU A 206 -4.13 5.79 26.12
C GLU A 206 -5.45 5.05 26.34
N MET A 207 -6.37 5.15 25.40
CA MET A 207 -7.67 4.46 25.48
C MET A 207 -7.48 2.94 25.56
N ARG A 208 -6.52 2.36 24.83
CA ARG A 208 -6.21 0.93 24.90
C ARG A 208 -5.76 0.53 26.32
N ARG A 209 -4.87 1.33 26.93
CA ARG A 209 -4.42 1.08 28.31
C ARG A 209 -5.53 1.19 29.35
N ASP A 210 -6.45 2.13 29.18
CA ASP A 210 -7.55 2.31 30.11
C ASP A 210 -8.62 1.25 29.96
N LEU A 211 -9.02 0.97 28.72
CA LEU A 211 -10.07 0.01 28.42
C LEU A 211 -9.63 -1.45 28.62
N SER A 212 -8.33 -1.76 28.58
CA SER A 212 -7.81 -3.08 28.92
C SER A 212 -8.02 -3.47 30.40
N LYS A 213 -8.29 -2.49 31.25
CA LYS A 213 -8.60 -2.71 32.67
C LYS A 213 -10.03 -3.20 32.91
N ILE A 214 -10.90 -3.12 31.90
CA ILE A 214 -12.30 -3.59 32.01
C ILE A 214 -12.31 -5.12 31.94
N PRO A 215 -12.69 -5.82 33.00
CA PRO A 215 -12.65 -7.26 33.03
C PRO A 215 -13.74 -7.88 32.12
N GLY A 216 -13.41 -9.01 31.49
CA GLY A 216 -14.37 -9.81 30.75
C GLY A 216 -14.62 -9.36 29.31
N ALA A 217 -13.95 -8.30 28.82
CA ALA A 217 -14.03 -7.90 27.42
C ALA A 217 -12.64 -7.81 26.77
N ARG A 218 -12.55 -8.24 25.52
CA ARG A 218 -11.40 -7.95 24.65
C ARG A 218 -11.75 -6.72 23.81
N ILE A 219 -11.01 -5.63 24.02
CA ILE A 219 -11.26 -4.35 23.33
C ILE A 219 -10.13 -4.11 22.35
N ALA A 220 -10.46 -3.83 21.10
CA ALA A 220 -9.53 -3.51 20.03
C ALA A 220 -9.89 -2.15 19.41
N LEU A 221 -8.87 -1.31 19.21
CA LEU A 221 -8.98 -0.01 18.55
C LEU A 221 -8.30 -0.11 17.19
N ARG A 222 -9.01 0.27 16.13
CA ARG A 222 -8.53 0.15 14.75
C ARG A 222 -8.70 1.47 14.01
N GLU A 223 -7.67 1.89 13.31
CA GLU A 223 -7.72 3.07 12.43
C GLU A 223 -8.53 2.81 11.16
N ASN A 224 -9.20 3.84 10.66
CA ASN A 224 -9.95 3.73 9.41
C ASN A 224 -9.10 3.97 8.16
N SER A 225 -7.92 4.55 8.28
CA SER A 225 -7.06 4.92 7.15
C SER A 225 -6.72 3.75 6.23
N GLN A 226 -6.38 2.60 6.80
CA GLN A 226 -6.08 1.38 6.03
C GLN A 226 -7.34 0.67 5.50
N GLN A 227 -8.49 0.87 6.14
CA GLN A 227 -9.75 0.21 5.76
C GLN A 227 -10.30 0.68 4.42
N SER A 228 -9.99 1.92 4.01
CA SER A 228 -10.42 2.46 2.72
C SER A 228 -9.82 1.68 1.54
N PHE A 229 -8.63 1.13 1.70
CA PHE A 229 -7.93 0.34 0.66
C PHE A 229 -8.27 -1.16 0.69
N THR A 230 -8.73 -1.69 1.82
CA THR A 230 -9.00 -3.14 1.98
C THR A 230 -10.48 -3.48 2.03
N GLY A 231 -11.36 -2.56 1.64
CA GLY A 231 -12.81 -2.78 1.65
C GLY A 231 -13.46 -2.75 3.05
N GLY A 232 -12.82 -2.11 4.03
CA GLY A 232 -13.45 -1.77 5.30
C GLY A 232 -13.42 -2.84 6.40
N ARG A 233 -12.78 -3.99 6.21
CA ARG A 233 -12.83 -5.13 7.14
C ARG A 233 -11.47 -5.76 7.45
N GLY A 234 -10.37 -5.02 7.43
CA GLY A 234 -9.04 -5.60 7.64
C GLY A 234 -8.33 -5.10 8.90
N SER A 235 -7.52 -5.96 9.50
CA SER A 235 -6.48 -5.58 10.45
C SER A 235 -5.17 -5.38 9.69
N PRO A 236 -4.23 -4.56 10.18
CA PRO A 236 -2.93 -4.38 9.52
C PRO A 236 -2.16 -5.68 9.32
N VAL A 237 -2.24 -6.59 10.28
CA VAL A 237 -1.67 -7.92 10.21
C VAL A 237 -2.80 -8.95 10.11
N GLU A 238 -2.87 -9.65 8.98
CA GLU A 238 -3.86 -10.70 8.73
C GLU A 238 -3.23 -11.85 7.97
N PHE A 239 -3.39 -13.04 8.49
CA PHE A 239 -2.99 -14.26 7.79
C PHE A 239 -3.92 -15.39 8.13
N THR A 240 -3.91 -16.42 7.31
CA THR A 240 -4.76 -17.59 7.47
C THR A 240 -3.89 -18.83 7.56
N ILE A 241 -4.13 -19.64 8.58
CA ILE A 241 -3.55 -20.97 8.66
C ILE A 241 -4.53 -21.98 8.03
N ARG A 242 -4.00 -22.89 7.24
CA ARG A 242 -4.80 -23.86 6.46
C ARG A 242 -4.28 -25.27 6.67
N GLY A 243 -5.19 -26.24 6.69
CA GLY A 243 -4.85 -27.64 6.82
C GLY A 243 -6.04 -28.57 6.75
N SER A 244 -5.78 -29.88 6.84
CA SER A 244 -6.79 -30.92 6.68
C SER A 244 -7.65 -31.16 7.92
N ASP A 245 -7.08 -30.96 9.10
CA ASP A 245 -7.75 -31.27 10.38
C ASP A 245 -8.09 -30.04 11.19
N TRP A 246 -9.31 -30.00 11.76
CA TRP A 246 -9.78 -28.87 12.57
C TRP A 246 -9.16 -28.81 13.95
N ASP A 247 -8.95 -29.97 14.58
CA ASP A 247 -8.47 -30.02 15.95
C ASP A 247 -7.01 -29.55 16.00
N VAL A 248 -6.21 -29.99 15.03
CA VAL A 248 -4.82 -29.52 14.85
C VAL A 248 -4.78 -28.02 14.53
N LEU A 249 -5.65 -27.53 13.62
CA LEU A 249 -5.72 -26.10 13.31
C LEU A 249 -6.10 -25.26 14.53
N ALA A 250 -7.06 -25.74 15.34
CA ALA A 250 -7.51 -25.07 16.54
C ALA A 250 -6.40 -24.97 17.60
N GLU A 251 -5.73 -26.10 17.87
CA GLU A 251 -4.62 -26.18 18.82
C GLU A 251 -3.48 -25.24 18.38
N LYS A 252 -3.03 -25.38 17.13
CA LYS A 252 -1.93 -24.58 16.60
C LYS A 252 -2.28 -23.09 16.45
N SER A 253 -3.54 -22.76 16.20
CA SER A 253 -3.96 -21.35 16.23
C SER A 253 -3.79 -20.72 17.60
N GLY A 254 -4.10 -21.47 18.65
CA GLY A 254 -3.91 -21.04 20.05
C GLY A 254 -2.44 -20.81 20.38
N GLU A 255 -1.57 -21.77 20.03
CA GLU A 255 -0.12 -21.66 20.23
C GLU A 255 0.48 -20.47 19.47
N ILE A 256 0.08 -20.28 18.21
CA ILE A 256 0.54 -19.15 17.39
C ILE A 256 0.10 -17.82 18.00
N MET A 257 -1.17 -17.69 18.39
CA MET A 257 -1.65 -16.44 19.02
C MET A 257 -0.91 -16.11 20.31
N GLU A 258 -0.61 -17.10 21.13
CA GLU A 258 0.14 -16.91 22.39
C GLU A 258 1.61 -16.53 22.11
N ALA A 259 2.24 -17.19 21.14
CA ALA A 259 3.61 -16.84 20.72
C ALA A 259 3.68 -15.40 20.18
N LEU A 260 2.70 -14.98 19.38
CA LEU A 260 2.64 -13.62 18.83
C LEU A 260 2.44 -12.54 19.90
N ARG A 261 1.65 -12.85 20.94
CA ARG A 261 1.48 -11.96 22.10
C ARG A 261 2.76 -11.85 22.93
N THR A 262 3.40 -12.99 23.20
CA THR A 262 4.61 -13.05 24.01
C THR A 262 5.79 -12.35 23.33
N ASN A 263 5.93 -12.53 22.02
CA ASN A 263 7.00 -11.90 21.24
C ASN A 263 6.73 -10.42 20.93
N GLY A 264 5.52 -9.90 21.21
CA GLY A 264 5.16 -8.52 20.92
C GLY A 264 5.07 -8.17 19.43
N LEU A 265 5.11 -9.17 18.54
CA LEU A 265 5.09 -8.96 17.09
C LEU A 265 3.74 -8.42 16.59
N VAL A 266 2.65 -8.81 17.24
CA VAL A 266 1.30 -8.41 16.88
C VAL A 266 0.54 -8.01 18.15
N ALA A 267 -0.04 -6.83 18.13
CA ALA A 267 -0.92 -6.35 19.20
C ALA A 267 -2.38 -6.74 18.90
N ASP A 268 -3.18 -6.88 19.96
CA ASP A 268 -4.63 -7.19 19.87
C ASP A 268 -4.90 -8.44 18.99
N VAL A 269 -4.11 -9.50 19.17
CA VAL A 269 -4.24 -10.75 18.38
C VAL A 269 -5.58 -11.38 18.62
N ASP A 270 -6.33 -11.66 17.55
CA ASP A 270 -7.64 -12.27 17.56
C ASP A 270 -7.80 -13.28 16.42
N SER A 271 -8.76 -14.18 16.55
CA SER A 271 -9.03 -15.25 15.58
C SER A 271 -10.52 -15.30 15.24
N ASP A 272 -10.85 -15.70 14.02
CA ASP A 272 -12.22 -15.98 13.60
C ASP A 272 -12.69 -17.36 14.08
N TYR A 273 -11.79 -18.17 14.64
CA TYR A 273 -12.12 -19.45 15.23
C TYR A 273 -12.56 -19.28 16.68
N GLN A 274 -13.85 -19.37 16.88
CA GLN A 274 -14.46 -19.22 18.20
C GLN A 274 -15.21 -20.49 18.57
N VAL A 275 -14.66 -21.25 19.54
CA VAL A 275 -15.25 -22.45 20.12
C VAL A 275 -15.93 -22.10 21.41
N GLY A 276 -16.98 -22.87 21.74
CA GLY A 276 -17.63 -22.76 23.02
C GLY A 276 -18.98 -22.06 22.99
N MET A 277 -19.56 -21.84 21.80
CA MET A 277 -20.95 -21.40 21.72
C MET A 277 -21.83 -22.53 22.26
N PRO A 278 -22.58 -22.31 23.34
CA PRO A 278 -23.44 -23.35 23.86
C PRO A 278 -24.52 -23.70 22.84
N GLU A 279 -24.51 -24.94 22.39
CA GLU A 279 -25.50 -25.51 21.47
C GLU A 279 -26.32 -26.57 22.18
N VAL A 280 -27.61 -26.51 21.99
CA VAL A 280 -28.52 -27.56 22.48
C VAL A 280 -28.84 -28.47 21.30
N GLN A 281 -28.32 -29.68 21.34
CA GLN A 281 -28.54 -30.70 20.33
C GLN A 281 -29.77 -31.55 20.73
N VAL A 282 -30.73 -31.62 19.83
CA VAL A 282 -31.92 -32.45 19.96
C VAL A 282 -31.73 -33.68 19.09
N ILE A 283 -31.36 -34.79 19.69
CA ILE A 283 -31.00 -36.04 19.00
C ILE A 283 -32.20 -36.99 19.05
N PRO A 284 -32.93 -37.23 17.95
CA PRO A 284 -34.07 -38.15 17.93
C PRO A 284 -33.65 -39.61 18.07
N ASP A 285 -34.34 -40.36 18.90
CA ASP A 285 -34.29 -41.82 18.94
C ASP A 285 -35.18 -42.38 17.83
N ARG A 286 -34.57 -42.80 16.74
CA ARG A 286 -35.28 -43.23 15.53
C ARG A 286 -36.15 -44.49 15.79
N ASN A 287 -35.72 -45.39 16.65
CA ASN A 287 -36.43 -46.62 16.94
C ASN A 287 -37.70 -46.32 17.77
N LYS A 288 -37.55 -45.59 18.88
CA LYS A 288 -38.69 -45.17 19.69
C LYS A 288 -39.69 -44.30 18.92
N ALA A 289 -39.20 -43.39 18.09
CA ALA A 289 -40.06 -42.55 17.27
C ALA A 289 -40.87 -43.39 16.25
N ALA A 290 -40.25 -44.40 15.63
CA ALA A 290 -40.92 -45.34 14.72
C ALA A 290 -41.97 -46.17 15.43
N ASP A 291 -41.66 -46.73 16.62
CA ASP A 291 -42.58 -47.53 17.43
C ASP A 291 -43.83 -46.73 17.85
N LEU A 292 -43.64 -45.46 18.16
CA LEU A 292 -44.72 -44.52 18.51
C LEU A 292 -45.41 -43.86 17.31
N GLY A 293 -44.99 -44.20 16.11
CA GLY A 293 -45.56 -43.63 14.88
C GLY A 293 -45.32 -42.14 14.70
N ILE A 294 -44.17 -41.63 15.19
CA ILE A 294 -43.77 -40.23 15.08
C ILE A 294 -42.75 -40.07 13.94
N SER A 295 -42.98 -39.17 12.99
CA SER A 295 -42.05 -38.91 11.93
C SER A 295 -40.92 -37.96 12.41
N MET A 296 -39.72 -38.12 11.85
CA MET A 296 -38.61 -37.21 12.11
C MET A 296 -38.94 -35.75 11.72
N ASN A 297 -39.74 -35.59 10.68
CA ASN A 297 -40.21 -34.27 10.24
C ASN A 297 -41.09 -33.60 11.31
N ALA A 298 -42.01 -34.38 11.94
CA ALA A 298 -42.86 -33.84 13.00
C ALA A 298 -42.07 -33.38 14.22
N ILE A 299 -40.98 -34.07 14.57
CA ILE A 299 -40.06 -33.66 15.64
C ILE A 299 -39.40 -32.33 15.25
N GLY A 300 -38.81 -32.23 14.04
CA GLY A 300 -38.15 -31.03 13.56
C GLY A 300 -39.08 -29.82 13.46
N GLU A 301 -40.31 -30.03 12.92
CA GLU A 301 -41.31 -28.98 12.81
C GLU A 301 -41.79 -28.51 14.19
N THR A 302 -41.97 -29.40 15.15
CA THR A 302 -42.40 -29.06 16.52
C THR A 302 -41.33 -28.17 17.19
N VAL A 303 -40.06 -28.56 17.13
CA VAL A 303 -38.95 -27.78 17.70
C VAL A 303 -38.82 -26.43 16.98
N ASN A 304 -38.88 -26.44 15.66
CA ASN A 304 -38.78 -25.20 14.86
C ASN A 304 -39.93 -24.23 15.16
N ALA A 305 -41.17 -24.75 15.25
CA ALA A 305 -42.32 -23.91 15.53
C ALA A 305 -42.27 -23.34 16.96
N ALA A 306 -41.93 -24.18 17.95
CA ALA A 306 -41.94 -23.80 19.36
C ALA A 306 -40.81 -22.82 19.70
N ILE A 307 -39.58 -23.10 19.22
CA ILE A 307 -38.36 -22.35 19.58
C ILE A 307 -38.05 -21.26 18.58
N GLY A 308 -37.92 -21.60 17.28
CA GLY A 308 -37.56 -20.69 16.21
C GLY A 308 -38.69 -19.77 15.75
N GLY A 309 -39.90 -20.28 15.79
CA GLY A 309 -41.12 -19.64 15.32
C GLY A 309 -41.48 -20.01 13.88
N ALA A 310 -42.61 -20.70 13.71
CA ALA A 310 -43.16 -21.01 12.39
C ALA A 310 -43.83 -19.79 11.78
N ARG A 311 -43.57 -19.54 10.50
CA ARG A 311 -44.27 -18.49 9.77
C ARG A 311 -45.66 -18.97 9.39
N ALA A 312 -46.68 -18.46 10.10
CA ALA A 312 -48.09 -18.80 9.88
C ALA A 312 -48.72 -18.05 8.71
N GLY A 313 -48.18 -16.88 8.36
CA GLY A 313 -48.73 -16.07 7.28
C GLY A 313 -48.01 -14.73 7.12
N ARG A 314 -48.59 -13.85 6.34
CA ARG A 314 -48.12 -12.47 6.17
C ARG A 314 -49.28 -11.49 6.40
N PHE A 315 -49.00 -10.47 7.18
CA PHE A 315 -49.89 -9.34 7.39
C PHE A 315 -49.46 -8.18 6.49
N LYS A 316 -50.39 -7.55 5.81
CA LYS A 316 -50.13 -6.40 4.93
C LYS A 316 -50.67 -5.15 5.61
N ASP A 317 -49.78 -4.18 5.84
CA ASP A 317 -50.13 -2.87 6.39
C ASP A 317 -49.30 -1.79 5.76
N GLY A 318 -49.91 -0.66 5.42
CA GLY A 318 -49.24 0.51 4.84
C GLY A 318 -48.39 0.21 3.58
N GLY A 319 -48.79 -0.79 2.75
CA GLY A 319 -48.02 -1.24 1.57
C GLY A 319 -46.86 -2.16 1.86
N ARG A 320 -46.56 -2.45 3.13
CA ARG A 320 -45.52 -3.39 3.57
C ARG A 320 -46.12 -4.73 3.95
N ARG A 321 -45.33 -5.80 3.88
CA ARG A 321 -45.70 -7.16 4.28
C ARG A 321 -44.86 -7.56 5.46
N PHE A 322 -45.53 -7.95 6.55
CA PHE A 322 -44.93 -8.43 7.81
C PHE A 322 -45.19 -9.93 7.96
N ASP A 323 -44.16 -10.70 8.31
CA ASP A 323 -44.32 -12.11 8.60
C ASP A 323 -44.97 -12.29 9.98
N ILE A 324 -46.05 -13.07 10.02
CA ILE A 324 -46.66 -13.51 11.28
C ILE A 324 -45.94 -14.79 11.70
N ARG A 325 -45.25 -14.74 12.84
CA ARG A 325 -44.55 -15.88 13.41
C ARG A 325 -45.24 -16.34 14.70
N VAL A 326 -45.55 -17.62 14.76
CA VAL A 326 -46.09 -18.27 15.95
C VAL A 326 -44.96 -19.02 16.65
N ARG A 327 -44.73 -18.71 17.92
CA ARG A 327 -43.71 -19.35 18.76
C ARG A 327 -44.13 -19.31 20.23
N LEU A 328 -43.49 -20.11 21.07
CA LEU A 328 -43.69 -20.05 22.52
C LEU A 328 -43.23 -18.72 23.11
N LEU A 329 -43.84 -18.33 24.22
CA LEU A 329 -43.40 -17.17 25.00
C LEU A 329 -41.95 -17.37 25.49
N ALA A 330 -41.21 -16.28 25.71
CA ALA A 330 -39.82 -16.35 26.12
C ALA A 330 -39.63 -17.23 27.37
N GLN A 331 -40.47 -17.05 28.38
CA GLN A 331 -40.44 -17.80 29.62
C GLN A 331 -40.67 -19.32 29.47
N GLN A 332 -41.27 -19.76 28.36
CA GLN A 332 -41.55 -21.16 28.05
C GLN A 332 -40.46 -21.85 27.23
N ARG A 333 -39.36 -21.13 26.90
CA ARG A 333 -38.23 -21.60 26.07
C ARG A 333 -36.88 -21.07 26.53
N GLU A 334 -36.77 -20.80 27.83
CA GLU A 334 -35.52 -20.29 28.42
C GLU A 334 -34.51 -21.38 28.71
N LYS A 335 -34.99 -22.58 29.01
CA LYS A 335 -34.16 -23.69 29.46
C LYS A 335 -34.20 -24.87 28.48
N PRO A 336 -33.10 -25.62 28.34
CA PRO A 336 -33.07 -26.82 27.50
C PRO A 336 -34.14 -27.84 27.84
N GLU A 337 -34.52 -27.96 29.13
CA GLU A 337 -35.54 -28.87 29.64
C GLU A 337 -36.95 -28.52 29.11
N ASP A 338 -37.20 -27.28 28.72
CA ASP A 338 -38.47 -26.86 28.15
C ASP A 338 -38.73 -27.53 26.79
N ILE A 339 -37.67 -27.88 26.06
CA ILE A 339 -37.75 -28.63 24.79
C ILE A 339 -38.34 -30.03 25.04
N ALA A 340 -37.93 -30.70 26.11
CA ALA A 340 -38.43 -32.03 26.45
C ALA A 340 -39.95 -32.06 26.73
N ARG A 341 -40.50 -30.93 27.20
CA ARG A 341 -41.93 -30.78 27.51
C ARG A 341 -42.82 -30.49 26.29
N LEU A 342 -42.21 -30.20 25.13
CA LEU A 342 -42.97 -29.98 23.91
C LEU A 342 -43.74 -31.25 23.54
N LEU A 343 -44.96 -31.06 23.02
CA LEU A 343 -45.81 -32.18 22.61
C LEU A 343 -45.70 -32.39 21.10
N VAL A 344 -45.40 -33.61 20.69
CA VAL A 344 -45.40 -34.04 19.29
C VAL A 344 -46.59 -34.98 19.03
N ARG A 345 -47.21 -34.84 17.88
CA ARG A 345 -48.37 -35.63 17.50
C ARG A 345 -47.94 -36.93 16.81
N THR A 346 -48.48 -38.04 17.28
CA THR A 346 -48.34 -39.37 16.65
C THR A 346 -49.23 -39.49 15.41
N ARG A 347 -49.03 -40.55 14.62
CA ARG A 347 -49.86 -40.85 13.46
C ARG A 347 -51.33 -41.13 13.85
N THR A 348 -51.57 -41.63 15.06
CA THR A 348 -52.93 -41.89 15.62
C THR A 348 -53.58 -40.63 16.21
N GLY A 349 -52.85 -39.48 16.25
CA GLY A 349 -53.38 -38.25 16.81
C GLY A 349 -53.10 -38.02 18.31
N ALA A 350 -52.49 -38.95 19.00
CA ALA A 350 -52.10 -38.80 20.41
C ALA A 350 -50.95 -37.81 20.53
N LEU A 351 -50.89 -37.07 21.63
CA LEU A 351 -49.81 -36.11 21.96
C LEU A 351 -48.86 -36.76 22.95
N ILE A 352 -47.59 -36.82 22.63
CA ILE A 352 -46.51 -37.41 23.43
C ILE A 352 -45.45 -36.34 23.72
N PRO A 353 -44.90 -36.29 24.95
CA PRO A 353 -43.77 -35.41 25.24
C PRO A 353 -42.56 -35.71 24.35
N LEU A 354 -41.92 -34.66 23.86
CA LEU A 354 -40.76 -34.79 22.96
C LEU A 354 -39.60 -35.51 23.68
N GLY A 355 -39.46 -35.31 25.00
CA GLY A 355 -38.45 -35.97 25.82
C GLY A 355 -38.48 -37.49 25.81
N ASP A 356 -39.62 -38.11 25.44
CA ASP A 356 -39.74 -39.57 25.35
C ASP A 356 -39.06 -40.13 24.08
N VAL A 357 -38.90 -39.29 23.05
CA VAL A 357 -38.39 -39.68 21.73
C VAL A 357 -37.12 -38.94 21.31
N VAL A 358 -36.62 -38.02 22.14
CA VAL A 358 -35.35 -37.30 21.86
C VAL A 358 -34.44 -37.30 23.08
N ARG A 359 -33.14 -37.20 22.83
CA ARG A 359 -32.15 -36.94 23.85
C ARG A 359 -31.66 -35.50 23.65
N ILE A 360 -31.59 -34.72 24.70
CA ILE A 360 -31.15 -33.35 24.71
C ILE A 360 -29.75 -33.29 25.30
N GLU A 361 -28.79 -32.86 24.53
CA GLU A 361 -27.41 -32.73 24.94
C GLU A 361 -26.94 -31.27 24.75
N GLN A 362 -26.15 -30.79 25.71
CA GLN A 362 -25.47 -29.51 25.55
C GLN A 362 -24.02 -29.78 25.09
N ALA A 363 -23.64 -29.20 23.98
CA ALA A 363 -22.30 -29.35 23.42
C ALA A 363 -21.72 -27.97 23.05
N PRO A 364 -20.41 -27.78 23.15
CA PRO A 364 -19.78 -26.60 22.58
C PRO A 364 -19.79 -26.71 21.05
N SER A 365 -20.25 -25.67 20.40
CA SER A 365 -20.28 -25.58 18.94
C SER A 365 -19.36 -24.48 18.41
N LEU A 366 -19.02 -24.57 17.13
CA LEU A 366 -18.32 -23.51 16.39
C LEU A 366 -19.33 -22.48 15.93
N GLN A 367 -19.00 -21.20 16.13
CA GLN A 367 -19.86 -20.12 15.66
C GLN A 367 -19.87 -20.05 14.13
N ALA A 368 -18.72 -20.30 13.48
CA ALA A 368 -18.59 -20.33 12.03
C ALA A 368 -17.46 -21.29 11.61
N ILE A 369 -17.60 -21.86 10.42
CA ILE A 369 -16.59 -22.68 9.77
C ILE A 369 -16.08 -21.91 8.55
N THR A 370 -14.85 -21.39 8.63
CA THR A 370 -14.21 -20.69 7.52
C THR A 370 -13.50 -21.68 6.60
N ARG A 371 -13.72 -21.53 5.30
CA ARG A 371 -12.98 -22.23 4.26
C ARG A 371 -12.41 -21.24 3.26
N LEU A 372 -11.16 -21.45 2.88
CA LEU A 372 -10.51 -20.65 1.86
C LEU A 372 -9.89 -21.60 0.82
N ASP A 373 -10.19 -21.39 -0.45
CA ASP A 373 -9.79 -22.27 -1.56
C ASP A 373 -10.17 -23.75 -1.32
N ARG A 374 -11.34 -23.99 -0.72
CA ARG A 374 -11.90 -25.30 -0.32
C ARG A 374 -11.16 -26.00 0.82
N GLU A 375 -10.06 -25.46 1.33
CA GLU A 375 -9.36 -25.96 2.51
C GLU A 375 -9.97 -25.37 3.79
N ARG A 376 -9.89 -26.11 4.90
CA ARG A 376 -10.23 -25.60 6.23
C ARG A 376 -9.25 -24.51 6.60
N ALA A 377 -9.75 -23.41 7.14
CA ALA A 377 -8.96 -22.23 7.38
C ALA A 377 -9.33 -21.55 8.70
N ILE A 378 -8.33 -21.11 9.45
CA ILE A 378 -8.49 -20.23 10.60
C ILE A 378 -7.75 -18.95 10.30
N LYS A 379 -8.47 -17.83 10.38
CA LYS A 379 -7.90 -16.50 10.18
C LYS A 379 -7.41 -15.94 11.52
N ILE A 380 -6.16 -15.49 11.53
CA ILE A 380 -5.56 -14.78 12.64
C ILE A 380 -5.33 -13.33 12.20
N SER A 381 -5.68 -12.39 13.06
CA SER A 381 -5.58 -10.96 12.77
C SER A 381 -5.18 -10.17 13.99
N GLY A 382 -4.55 -9.01 13.78
CA GLY A 382 -4.18 -8.11 14.86
C GLY A 382 -3.63 -6.78 14.34
N ASN A 383 -3.24 -5.95 15.28
CA ASN A 383 -2.57 -4.68 15.01
C ASN A 383 -1.05 -4.88 14.95
N ILE A 384 -0.35 -3.89 14.41
CA ILE A 384 1.12 -3.85 14.37
C ILE A 384 1.67 -3.85 15.80
N GLY A 385 2.73 -4.60 16.07
CA GLY A 385 3.43 -4.61 17.35
C GLY A 385 4.01 -3.25 17.70
N GLU A 386 4.13 -2.97 18.99
CA GLU A 386 4.63 -1.67 19.45
C GLU A 386 6.08 -1.45 19.02
N GLY A 387 6.34 -0.35 18.32
CA GLY A 387 7.67 0.00 17.80
C GLY A 387 8.09 -0.73 16.52
N LEU A 388 7.23 -1.60 15.96
CA LEU A 388 7.50 -2.32 14.72
C LEU A 388 6.82 -1.66 13.51
N SER A 389 7.33 -1.98 12.33
CA SER A 389 6.66 -1.67 11.07
C SER A 389 5.66 -2.77 10.68
N GLN A 390 4.75 -2.45 9.75
CA GLN A 390 3.79 -3.44 9.26
C GLN A 390 4.48 -4.63 8.57
N GLY A 391 5.52 -4.37 7.79
CA GLY A 391 6.31 -5.42 7.14
C GLY A 391 6.96 -6.37 8.15
N GLU A 392 7.64 -5.83 9.17
CA GLU A 392 8.26 -6.64 10.23
C GLU A 392 7.24 -7.46 11.01
N SER A 393 6.08 -6.88 11.34
CA SER A 393 5.00 -7.60 12.03
C SER A 393 4.42 -8.73 11.19
N ILE A 394 4.21 -8.53 9.88
CA ILE A 394 3.69 -9.56 8.96
C ILE A 394 4.72 -10.69 8.80
N ASP A 395 5.96 -10.35 8.48
CA ASP A 395 7.02 -11.34 8.22
C ASP A 395 7.34 -12.13 9.48
N GLY A 396 7.42 -11.48 10.64
CA GLY A 396 7.61 -12.11 11.94
C GLY A 396 6.45 -13.03 12.31
N ALA A 397 5.20 -12.59 12.09
CA ALA A 397 4.03 -13.41 12.37
C ALA A 397 3.96 -14.65 11.46
N LEU A 398 4.25 -14.52 10.18
CA LEU A 398 4.29 -15.64 9.25
C LEU A 398 5.45 -16.60 9.55
N ALA A 399 6.61 -16.09 9.94
CA ALA A 399 7.75 -16.92 10.34
C ALA A 399 7.42 -17.73 11.60
N THR A 400 6.85 -17.09 12.64
CA THR A 400 6.40 -17.75 13.86
C THR A 400 5.34 -18.82 13.56
N ALA A 401 4.37 -18.51 12.72
CA ALA A 401 3.33 -19.47 12.34
C ALA A 401 3.93 -20.69 11.58
N ARG A 402 4.88 -20.48 10.69
CA ARG A 402 5.54 -21.57 9.95
C ARG A 402 6.40 -22.48 10.84
N GLN A 403 6.97 -21.95 11.92
CA GLN A 403 7.74 -22.75 12.89
C GLN A 403 6.86 -23.65 13.76
N ILE A 404 5.65 -23.21 14.05
CA ILE A 404 4.71 -23.93 14.94
C ILE A 404 3.85 -24.95 14.17
N LEU A 405 3.57 -24.66 12.88
CA LEU A 405 2.72 -25.51 12.06
C LEU A 405 3.45 -26.80 11.64
N PRO A 406 2.78 -27.97 11.73
CA PRO A 406 3.34 -29.23 11.25
C PRO A 406 3.33 -29.31 9.71
N ASP A 407 4.01 -30.31 9.16
CA ASP A 407 4.05 -30.59 7.73
C ASP A 407 2.63 -30.79 7.16
N GLY A 408 2.39 -30.21 5.98
CA GLY A 408 1.08 -30.22 5.32
C GLY A 408 0.15 -29.08 5.72
N TYR A 409 0.53 -28.26 6.72
CA TYR A 409 -0.18 -27.05 7.08
C TYR A 409 0.56 -25.81 6.57
N ARG A 410 -0.18 -24.76 6.25
CA ARG A 410 0.38 -23.55 5.64
C ARG A 410 -0.14 -22.28 6.29
N ALA A 411 0.75 -21.31 6.49
CA ALA A 411 0.40 -19.95 6.85
C ALA A 411 0.55 -19.04 5.62
N LEU A 412 -0.51 -18.37 5.21
CA LEU A 412 -0.55 -17.51 4.04
C LEU A 412 -1.12 -16.14 4.42
N PRO A 413 -0.52 -15.04 3.91
CA PRO A 413 -1.07 -13.72 4.13
C PRO A 413 -2.46 -13.61 3.48
N THR A 414 -3.36 -12.89 4.13
CA THR A 414 -4.71 -12.62 3.63
C THR A 414 -5.10 -11.18 3.89
N GLY A 415 -6.16 -10.70 3.25
CA GLY A 415 -6.67 -9.35 3.48
C GLY A 415 -5.64 -8.25 3.25
N SER A 416 -5.41 -7.40 4.26
CA SER A 416 -4.45 -6.29 4.16
C SER A 416 -2.99 -6.73 4.03
N SER A 417 -2.61 -7.83 4.69
CA SER A 417 -1.25 -8.37 4.56
C SER A 417 -0.96 -8.91 3.16
N GLN A 418 -1.94 -9.57 2.54
CA GLN A 418 -1.82 -10.00 1.15
C GLN A 418 -1.73 -8.80 0.20
N ALA A 419 -2.61 -7.80 0.38
CA ALA A 419 -2.59 -6.58 -0.42
C ALA A 419 -1.24 -5.83 -0.28
N PHE A 420 -0.66 -5.82 0.92
CA PHE A 420 0.68 -5.27 1.18
C PHE A 420 1.74 -6.00 0.36
N SER A 421 1.85 -7.32 0.49
CA SER A 421 2.87 -8.11 -0.20
C SER A 421 2.74 -8.04 -1.73
N GLU A 422 1.52 -8.23 -2.26
CA GLU A 422 1.25 -8.14 -3.70
C GLU A 422 1.55 -6.75 -4.27
N SER A 423 1.35 -5.71 -3.46
CA SER A 423 1.60 -4.32 -3.87
C SER A 423 3.08 -4.04 -4.04
N PHE A 424 3.89 -4.40 -3.04
CA PHE A 424 5.34 -4.20 -3.10
C PHE A 424 5.98 -5.03 -4.22
N GLU A 425 5.53 -6.27 -4.42
CA GLU A 425 5.98 -7.10 -5.53
C GLU A 425 5.62 -6.48 -6.89
N SER A 426 4.36 -6.08 -7.07
CA SER A 426 3.88 -5.45 -8.30
C SER A 426 4.56 -4.11 -8.58
N LEU A 427 4.81 -3.30 -7.56
CA LEU A 427 5.52 -2.02 -7.68
C LEU A 427 7.00 -2.25 -8.04
N GLY A 428 7.65 -3.25 -7.45
CA GLY A 428 9.01 -3.65 -7.80
C GLY A 428 9.12 -4.08 -9.27
N PHE A 429 8.16 -4.89 -9.73
CA PHE A 429 8.06 -5.28 -11.13
C PHE A 429 7.83 -4.08 -12.06
N ALA A 430 6.91 -3.19 -11.71
CA ALA A 430 6.63 -1.98 -12.50
C ALA A 430 7.84 -1.04 -12.57
N PHE A 431 8.59 -0.91 -11.46
CA PHE A 431 9.82 -0.14 -11.41
C PHE A 431 10.88 -0.72 -12.36
N PHE A 432 11.12 -2.02 -12.32
CA PHE A 432 12.06 -2.69 -13.21
C PHE A 432 11.64 -2.59 -14.69
N MET A 433 10.38 -2.87 -14.99
CA MET A 433 9.84 -2.75 -16.35
C MET A 433 9.89 -1.30 -16.85
N GLY A 434 9.68 -0.33 -15.96
CA GLY A 434 9.84 1.08 -16.28
C GLY A 434 11.26 1.45 -16.74
N ILE A 435 12.29 0.87 -16.12
CA ILE A 435 13.68 1.03 -16.55
C ILE A 435 13.91 0.41 -17.94
N VAL A 436 13.44 -0.83 -18.15
CA VAL A 436 13.59 -1.55 -19.42
C VAL A 436 12.94 -0.79 -20.57
N VAL A 437 11.68 -0.37 -20.39
CA VAL A 437 10.94 0.37 -21.43
C VAL A 437 11.58 1.74 -21.67
N ALA A 438 12.02 2.43 -20.61
CA ALA A 438 12.75 3.70 -20.77
C ALA A 438 14.06 3.51 -21.56
N TYR A 439 14.80 2.43 -21.28
CA TYR A 439 16.00 2.09 -22.06
C TYR A 439 15.68 1.87 -23.54
N MET A 440 14.63 1.09 -23.83
CA MET A 440 14.22 0.81 -25.23
C MET A 440 13.83 2.08 -25.98
N VAL A 441 13.05 2.97 -25.36
CA VAL A 441 12.63 4.24 -25.97
C VAL A 441 13.85 5.14 -26.24
N LEU A 442 14.77 5.23 -25.27
CA LEU A 442 15.98 6.03 -25.43
C LEU A 442 16.94 5.42 -26.48
N ALA A 443 17.07 4.10 -26.54
CA ALA A 443 17.90 3.41 -27.53
C ALA A 443 17.39 3.66 -28.96
N ALA A 444 16.07 3.57 -29.15
CA ALA A 444 15.44 3.88 -30.43
C ALA A 444 15.62 5.35 -30.83
N GLN A 445 15.54 6.29 -29.85
CA GLN A 445 15.64 7.71 -30.12
C GLN A 445 17.07 8.19 -30.43
N PHE A 446 18.05 7.72 -29.65
CA PHE A 446 19.46 8.10 -29.86
C PHE A 446 20.16 7.22 -30.88
N ASN A 447 19.47 6.24 -31.46
CA ASN A 447 20.04 5.22 -32.36
C ASN A 447 21.37 4.65 -31.82
N SER A 448 21.41 4.37 -30.53
CA SER A 448 22.60 3.95 -29.80
C SER A 448 22.21 3.07 -28.63
N PHE A 449 22.99 2.02 -28.36
CA PHE A 449 22.82 1.15 -27.20
C PHE A 449 23.56 1.65 -25.96
N THR A 450 24.57 2.51 -26.12
CA THR A 450 25.41 2.99 -25.01
C THR A 450 24.88 4.29 -24.39
N GLN A 451 24.36 5.22 -25.20
CA GLN A 451 23.86 6.50 -24.71
C GLN A 451 22.70 6.38 -23.71
N PRO A 452 21.70 5.46 -23.87
CA PRO A 452 20.69 5.23 -22.85
C PRO A 452 21.24 4.84 -21.50
N ILE A 453 22.32 4.04 -21.45
CA ILE A 453 22.97 3.63 -20.19
C ILE A 453 23.50 4.87 -19.46
N VAL A 454 24.19 5.75 -20.18
CA VAL A 454 24.71 7.02 -19.64
C VAL A 454 23.58 7.88 -19.05
N ILE A 455 22.45 7.99 -19.76
CA ILE A 455 21.28 8.76 -19.32
C ILE A 455 20.65 8.13 -18.08
N LEU A 456 20.49 6.81 -18.06
CA LEU A 456 19.88 6.08 -16.96
C LEU A 456 20.75 6.02 -15.71
N MET A 457 22.06 6.31 -15.80
CA MET A 457 22.92 6.42 -14.62
C MET A 457 22.48 7.52 -13.64
N ALA A 458 21.63 8.45 -14.03
CA ALA A 458 21.02 9.42 -13.12
C ALA A 458 20.00 8.80 -12.17
N LEU A 459 19.39 7.66 -12.53
CA LEU A 459 18.33 7.02 -11.74
C LEU A 459 18.80 6.51 -10.36
N PRO A 460 19.92 5.77 -10.24
CA PRO A 460 20.45 5.36 -8.95
C PRO A 460 20.58 6.51 -7.96
N PHE A 461 21.05 7.66 -8.40
CA PHE A 461 21.27 8.83 -7.54
C PHE A 461 19.97 9.52 -7.14
N SER A 462 18.97 9.48 -8.02
CA SER A 462 17.65 9.98 -7.66
C SER A 462 17.00 9.11 -6.58
N VAL A 463 17.13 7.78 -6.66
CA VAL A 463 16.67 6.85 -5.63
C VAL A 463 17.42 7.09 -4.32
N SER A 464 18.76 7.24 -4.38
CA SER A 464 19.56 7.57 -3.19
C SER A 464 19.07 8.81 -2.47
N GLY A 465 18.84 9.88 -3.20
CA GLY A 465 18.34 11.14 -2.65
C GLY A 465 16.96 11.01 -2.02
N ALA A 466 16.07 10.24 -2.65
CA ALA A 466 14.74 9.99 -2.12
C ALA A 466 14.78 9.18 -0.81
N LEU A 467 15.56 8.08 -0.77
CA LEU A 467 15.72 7.25 0.43
C LEU A 467 16.34 8.04 1.58
N MET A 468 17.37 8.82 1.31
CA MET A 468 17.99 9.68 2.31
C MET A 468 17.00 10.68 2.90
N MET A 469 16.24 11.37 2.03
CA MET A 469 15.30 12.39 2.49
C MET A 469 14.11 11.77 3.25
N LEU A 470 13.61 10.60 2.83
CA LEU A 470 12.59 9.85 3.59
C LEU A 470 13.10 9.50 4.99
N TYR A 471 14.33 8.99 5.10
CA TYR A 471 14.93 8.65 6.38
C TYR A 471 15.09 9.87 7.30
N PHE A 472 15.68 10.97 6.81
CA PHE A 472 15.89 12.18 7.63
C PHE A 472 14.58 12.89 8.00
N ALA A 473 13.54 12.76 7.16
CA ALA A 473 12.21 13.31 7.45
C ALA A 473 11.35 12.39 8.31
N GLY A 474 11.84 11.23 8.75
CA GLY A 474 11.10 10.26 9.57
C GLY A 474 9.88 9.69 8.85
N GLN A 475 9.97 9.52 7.53
CA GLN A 475 8.89 8.95 6.72
C GLN A 475 9.13 7.47 6.46
N SER A 476 8.03 6.73 6.23
CA SER A 476 8.06 5.31 5.92
C SER A 476 8.18 5.04 4.42
N LEU A 477 8.67 3.83 4.09
CA LEU A 477 8.57 3.27 2.76
C LEU A 477 7.17 2.67 2.59
N ASN A 478 6.31 3.36 1.85
CA ASN A 478 4.92 3.01 1.66
C ASN A 478 4.53 3.12 0.18
N VAL A 479 3.29 2.75 -0.16
CA VAL A 479 2.79 2.79 -1.53
C VAL A 479 2.97 4.16 -2.19
N TYR A 480 2.78 5.26 -1.44
CA TYR A 480 2.95 6.62 -1.97
C TYR A 480 4.41 7.01 -2.16
N SER A 481 5.30 6.63 -1.24
CA SER A 481 6.74 6.90 -1.40
C SER A 481 7.32 6.14 -2.60
N VAL A 482 6.93 4.88 -2.81
CA VAL A 482 7.34 4.10 -3.99
C VAL A 482 6.76 4.71 -5.28
N LEU A 483 5.53 5.20 -5.25
CA LEU A 483 4.94 5.96 -6.36
C LEU A 483 5.77 7.23 -6.66
N GLY A 484 6.21 7.93 -5.61
CA GLY A 484 7.13 9.07 -5.73
C GLY A 484 8.45 8.68 -6.40
N LEU A 485 9.00 7.50 -6.08
CA LEU A 485 10.20 6.96 -6.75
C LEU A 485 9.96 6.69 -8.24
N ILE A 486 8.81 6.11 -8.61
CA ILE A 486 8.45 5.89 -10.02
C ILE A 486 8.30 7.22 -10.77
N LEU A 487 7.64 8.20 -10.17
CA LEU A 487 7.51 9.55 -10.73
C LEU A 487 8.88 10.22 -10.91
N LEU A 488 9.73 10.08 -9.91
CA LEU A 488 11.11 10.61 -9.93
C LEU A 488 11.94 10.02 -11.06
N MET A 489 11.80 8.72 -11.36
CA MET A 489 12.44 8.08 -12.51
C MET A 489 12.11 8.79 -13.84
N GLY A 490 10.86 9.22 -13.99
CA GLY A 490 10.42 9.97 -15.16
C GLY A 490 11.09 11.35 -15.27
N ILE A 491 11.16 12.06 -14.16
CA ILE A 491 11.59 13.47 -14.11
C ILE A 491 13.12 13.60 -14.09
N ALA A 492 13.83 12.78 -13.30
CA ALA A 492 15.27 12.91 -13.09
C ALA A 492 16.10 12.72 -14.37
N LYS A 493 15.71 11.76 -15.23
CA LYS A 493 16.42 11.51 -16.50
C LYS A 493 16.31 12.65 -17.52
N LYS A 494 15.32 13.55 -17.40
CA LYS A 494 15.15 14.69 -18.29
C LYS A 494 16.42 15.55 -18.36
N ASN A 495 17.08 15.77 -17.21
CA ASN A 495 18.29 16.56 -17.13
C ASN A 495 19.45 15.89 -17.90
N SER A 496 19.59 14.57 -17.76
CA SER A 496 20.60 13.77 -18.48
C SER A 496 20.34 13.74 -19.98
N ILE A 497 19.08 13.58 -20.41
CA ILE A 497 18.70 13.61 -21.83
C ILE A 497 19.12 14.93 -22.46
N MET A 498 18.78 16.06 -21.83
CA MET A 498 19.11 17.38 -22.34
C MET A 498 20.63 17.62 -22.45
N LEU A 499 21.39 17.06 -21.49
CA LEU A 499 22.84 17.22 -21.48
C LEU A 499 23.50 16.40 -22.59
N VAL A 500 23.14 15.12 -22.70
CA VAL A 500 23.68 14.19 -23.71
C VAL A 500 23.31 14.65 -25.13
N ASP A 501 22.02 14.99 -25.35
CA ASP A 501 21.53 15.46 -26.64
C ASP A 501 22.29 16.73 -27.12
N PHE A 502 22.49 17.69 -26.22
CA PHE A 502 23.23 18.93 -26.59
C PHE A 502 24.72 18.69 -26.80
N THR A 503 25.34 17.79 -26.03
CA THR A 503 26.73 17.38 -26.25
C THR A 503 26.90 16.74 -27.64
N ASN A 504 25.95 15.88 -28.05
CA ASN A 504 25.95 15.26 -29.36
C ASN A 504 25.83 16.30 -30.49
N GLN A 505 24.93 17.28 -30.33
CA GLN A 505 24.79 18.37 -31.31
C GLN A 505 26.08 19.20 -31.50
N ILE A 506 26.85 19.42 -30.43
CA ILE A 506 28.16 20.11 -30.53
C ILE A 506 29.18 19.21 -31.23
N ARG A 507 29.20 17.90 -30.91
CA ARG A 507 30.09 16.93 -31.57
C ARG A 507 29.80 16.76 -33.07
N GLU A 508 28.54 16.82 -33.48
CA GLU A 508 28.16 16.83 -34.91
C GLU A 508 28.76 18.00 -35.70
N ARG A 509 29.14 19.10 -35.02
CA ARG A 509 29.86 20.23 -35.63
C ARG A 509 31.37 20.00 -35.78
N GLY A 510 31.87 18.81 -35.39
CA GLY A 510 33.27 18.43 -35.47
C GLY A 510 34.12 18.78 -34.25
N VAL A 511 33.51 19.22 -33.13
CA VAL A 511 34.24 19.54 -31.89
C VAL A 511 34.65 18.24 -31.18
N GLU A 512 35.88 18.21 -30.64
CA GLU A 512 36.37 17.09 -29.87
C GLU A 512 35.55 16.85 -28.62
N ARG A 513 35.43 15.59 -28.20
CA ARG A 513 34.60 15.17 -27.06
C ARG A 513 34.85 15.98 -25.79
N HIS A 514 36.12 16.17 -25.42
CA HIS A 514 36.47 16.89 -24.19
C HIS A 514 36.04 18.35 -24.23
N GLU A 515 36.29 19.01 -25.34
CA GLU A 515 35.86 20.39 -25.57
C GLU A 515 34.33 20.50 -25.66
N ALA A 516 33.67 19.56 -26.34
CA ALA A 516 32.23 19.53 -26.45
C ALA A 516 31.54 19.43 -25.09
N LEU A 517 32.07 18.62 -24.14
CA LEU A 517 31.58 18.53 -22.78
C LEU A 517 31.81 19.81 -21.97
N LEU A 518 33.00 20.43 -22.10
CA LEU A 518 33.33 21.69 -21.43
C LEU A 518 32.49 22.87 -21.95
N GLU A 519 32.04 22.85 -23.20
CA GLU A 519 31.11 23.81 -23.76
C GLU A 519 29.66 23.54 -23.39
N ALA A 520 29.20 22.30 -23.58
CA ALA A 520 27.78 21.90 -23.36
C ALA A 520 27.34 22.05 -21.93
N CYS A 521 28.14 21.58 -20.97
CA CYS A 521 27.71 21.44 -19.59
C CYS A 521 27.41 22.78 -18.90
N PRO A 522 28.25 23.83 -19.00
CA PRO A 522 27.94 25.13 -18.42
C PRO A 522 26.73 25.82 -19.04
N ILE A 523 26.53 25.68 -20.38
CA ILE A 523 25.37 26.23 -21.09
C ILE A 523 24.07 25.57 -20.57
N ARG A 524 24.09 24.28 -20.36
CA ARG A 524 22.90 23.51 -19.89
C ARG A 524 22.66 23.58 -18.38
N LEU A 525 23.62 24.05 -17.59
CA LEU A 525 23.48 24.16 -16.14
C LEU A 525 22.26 25.00 -15.74
N ARG A 526 22.10 26.18 -16.38
CA ARG A 526 21.00 27.10 -16.07
C ARG A 526 19.61 26.47 -16.32
N PRO A 527 19.28 25.91 -17.49
CA PRO A 527 18.01 25.19 -17.72
C PRO A 527 17.78 24.03 -16.76
N ILE A 528 18.81 23.24 -16.42
CA ILE A 528 18.72 22.12 -15.49
C ILE A 528 18.34 22.61 -14.09
N LEU A 529 19.05 23.61 -13.57
CA LEU A 529 18.76 24.17 -12.26
C LEU A 529 17.37 24.82 -12.19
N MET A 530 16.97 25.58 -13.22
CA MET A 530 15.65 26.21 -13.29
C MET A 530 14.53 25.16 -13.22
N THR A 531 14.64 24.08 -13.99
CA THR A 531 13.61 23.02 -13.99
C THR A 531 13.59 22.23 -12.68
N SER A 532 14.75 21.97 -12.08
CA SER A 532 14.84 21.28 -10.79
C SER A 532 14.26 22.12 -9.65
N ILE A 533 14.61 23.41 -9.58
CA ILE A 533 14.05 24.34 -8.58
C ILE A 533 12.53 24.47 -8.74
N ALA A 534 12.03 24.60 -9.98
CA ALA A 534 10.59 24.67 -10.24
C ALA A 534 9.85 23.40 -9.79
N THR A 535 10.42 22.22 -10.03
CA THR A 535 9.85 20.93 -9.59
C THR A 535 9.85 20.81 -8.07
N ILE A 536 10.95 21.17 -7.40
CA ILE A 536 11.07 21.16 -5.94
C ILE A 536 10.06 22.13 -5.32
N ALA A 537 9.98 23.36 -5.85
CA ALA A 537 9.02 24.36 -5.38
C ALA A 537 7.57 23.90 -5.57
N GLY A 538 7.25 23.25 -6.70
CA GLY A 538 5.93 22.70 -6.97
C GLY A 538 5.53 21.54 -6.05
N ALA A 539 6.49 20.74 -5.60
CA ALA A 539 6.27 19.63 -4.67
C ALA A 539 6.29 20.06 -3.19
N SER A 540 6.87 21.23 -2.88
CA SER A 540 7.04 21.71 -1.50
C SER A 540 5.73 21.82 -0.68
N PRO A 541 4.60 22.31 -1.21
CA PRO A 541 3.35 22.37 -0.44
C PRO A 541 2.86 21.00 0.02
N ALA A 542 3.00 19.97 -0.84
CA ALA A 542 2.66 18.60 -0.48
C ALA A 542 3.65 18.00 0.52
N ALA A 543 4.95 18.33 0.42
CA ALA A 543 5.97 17.90 1.36
C ALA A 543 5.77 18.50 2.77
N LEU A 544 5.22 19.70 2.86
CA LEU A 544 4.89 20.37 4.12
C LEU A 544 3.59 19.86 4.75
N ALA A 545 2.84 19.00 4.07
CA ALA A 545 1.58 18.41 4.52
C ALA A 545 0.56 19.47 5.02
N ILE A 546 0.34 20.53 4.23
CA ILE A 546 -0.60 21.59 4.57
C ILE A 546 -2.02 21.17 4.17
N GLY A 547 -2.86 20.84 5.16
CA GLY A 547 -4.27 20.47 4.98
C GLY A 547 -4.61 19.09 5.55
N ALA A 548 -5.92 18.81 5.69
CA ALA A 548 -6.39 17.53 6.18
C ALA A 548 -6.13 16.42 5.14
N GLY A 549 -5.57 15.26 5.57
CA GLY A 549 -5.24 14.13 4.70
C GLY A 549 -3.99 14.32 3.83
N ALA A 550 -3.25 15.42 4.04
CA ALA A 550 -2.02 15.68 3.29
C ALA A 550 -0.86 14.74 3.67
N GLU A 551 -0.97 14.02 4.80
CA GLU A 551 0.03 13.06 5.27
C GLU A 551 0.30 11.95 4.24
N THR A 552 -0.72 11.53 3.49
CA THR A 552 -0.56 10.53 2.43
C THR A 552 0.36 10.97 1.31
N GLN A 553 0.24 12.24 0.90
CA GLN A 553 1.03 12.81 -0.19
C GLN A 553 2.43 13.23 0.27
N ARG A 554 2.61 13.42 1.59
CA ARG A 554 3.86 13.90 2.18
C ARG A 554 5.04 12.99 1.88
N SER A 555 4.89 11.68 2.07
CA SER A 555 5.96 10.71 1.78
C SER A 555 6.37 10.73 0.31
N MET A 556 5.40 10.80 -0.62
CA MET A 556 5.64 10.92 -2.05
C MET A 556 6.41 12.20 -2.39
N ALA A 557 5.94 13.33 -1.86
CA ALA A 557 6.53 14.64 -2.14
C ALA A 557 7.94 14.79 -1.54
N ILE A 558 8.16 14.29 -0.33
CA ILE A 558 9.48 14.27 0.32
C ILE A 558 10.47 13.42 -0.48
N GLY A 559 10.05 12.23 -0.92
CA GLY A 559 10.87 11.39 -1.79
C GLY A 559 11.22 12.09 -3.11
N LEU A 560 10.24 12.75 -3.74
CA LEU A 560 10.44 13.51 -4.97
C LEU A 560 11.41 14.69 -4.76
N VAL A 561 11.22 15.50 -3.73
CA VAL A 561 12.09 16.66 -3.41
C VAL A 561 13.52 16.20 -3.13
N GLY A 562 13.70 15.20 -2.24
CA GLY A 562 15.03 14.68 -1.90
C GLY A 562 15.73 14.05 -3.11
N GLY A 563 15.01 13.25 -3.87
CA GLY A 563 15.56 12.65 -5.10
C GLY A 563 15.96 13.67 -6.14
N MET A 564 15.14 14.72 -6.36
CA MET A 564 15.48 15.81 -7.29
C MET A 564 16.68 16.62 -6.81
N MET A 565 16.78 16.94 -5.52
CA MET A 565 17.92 17.69 -4.99
C MET A 565 19.24 16.95 -5.20
N VAL A 566 19.31 15.70 -4.74
CA VAL A 566 20.53 14.89 -4.82
C VAL A 566 20.84 14.53 -6.27
N SER A 567 19.84 14.10 -7.05
CA SER A 567 20.02 13.77 -8.46
C SER A 567 20.53 14.96 -9.25
N THR A 568 19.99 16.16 -9.07
CA THR A 568 20.43 17.34 -9.82
C THR A 568 21.90 17.63 -9.57
N VAL A 569 22.35 17.62 -8.29
CA VAL A 569 23.75 17.89 -7.94
C VAL A 569 24.68 16.81 -8.49
N ILE A 570 24.33 15.54 -8.32
CA ILE A 570 25.20 14.44 -8.74
C ILE A 570 25.23 14.28 -10.27
N THR A 571 24.08 14.41 -10.93
CA THR A 571 23.93 14.18 -12.38
C THR A 571 24.77 15.14 -13.20
N ILE A 572 24.88 16.41 -12.81
CA ILE A 572 25.71 17.39 -13.54
C ILE A 572 27.21 17.04 -13.55
N PHE A 573 27.69 16.19 -12.63
CA PHE A 573 29.08 15.70 -12.61
C PHE A 573 29.21 14.28 -13.15
N VAL A 574 28.29 13.37 -12.77
CA VAL A 574 28.40 11.96 -13.12
C VAL A 574 28.05 11.69 -14.58
N VAL A 575 27.05 12.37 -15.13
CA VAL A 575 26.65 12.14 -16.54
C VAL A 575 27.74 12.52 -17.52
N PRO A 576 28.43 13.69 -17.40
CA PRO A 576 29.59 14.00 -18.25
C PRO A 576 30.74 12.99 -18.10
N ALA A 577 31.02 12.57 -16.85
CA ALA A 577 32.05 11.56 -16.58
C ALA A 577 31.71 10.21 -17.23
N ALA A 578 30.47 9.76 -17.05
CA ALA A 578 29.96 8.54 -17.65
C ALA A 578 29.94 8.60 -19.17
N TYR A 579 29.48 9.72 -19.75
CA TYR A 579 29.53 9.94 -21.21
C TYR A 579 30.95 9.74 -21.75
N SER A 580 31.93 10.33 -21.08
CA SER A 580 33.34 10.22 -21.48
C SER A 580 33.85 8.77 -21.41
N VAL A 581 33.48 7.99 -20.39
CA VAL A 581 33.91 6.59 -20.24
C VAL A 581 33.23 5.68 -21.28
N PHE A 582 31.91 5.84 -21.46
CA PHE A 582 31.18 5.01 -22.42
C PHE A 582 31.53 5.33 -23.87
N ASP A 583 31.91 6.55 -24.19
CA ASP A 583 32.42 6.94 -25.50
C ASP A 583 33.78 6.29 -25.78
N ASP A 584 34.69 6.18 -24.79
CA ASP A 584 35.95 5.43 -24.93
C ASP A 584 35.70 3.95 -25.19
N ILE A 585 34.72 3.36 -24.50
CA ILE A 585 34.33 1.96 -24.70
C ILE A 585 33.78 1.75 -26.13
N THR A 586 32.96 2.67 -26.60
CA THR A 586 32.37 2.59 -27.94
C THR A 586 33.46 2.74 -29.03
N SER A 587 34.35 3.75 -28.92
CA SER A 587 35.43 3.92 -29.85
C SER A 587 36.43 2.76 -29.87
N TRP A 588 36.73 2.20 -28.70
CA TRP A 588 37.57 0.99 -28.59
C TRP A 588 36.89 -0.26 -29.22
N ASN A 589 35.56 -0.39 -29.08
CA ASN A 589 34.81 -1.47 -29.72
C ASN A 589 34.76 -1.31 -31.25
N ASP A 590 34.58 -0.08 -31.75
CA ASP A 590 34.60 0.26 -33.18
C ASP A 590 35.97 -0.02 -33.79
N GLU A 591 37.08 0.30 -33.09
CA GLU A 591 38.43 -0.05 -33.52
C GLU A 591 38.66 -1.57 -33.55
N ARG A 592 38.15 -2.31 -32.56
CA ARG A 592 38.20 -3.79 -32.55
C ARG A 592 37.36 -4.41 -33.66
N GLN A 593 36.19 -3.88 -33.95
CA GLN A 593 35.38 -4.31 -35.10
C GLN A 593 36.10 -4.07 -36.43
N ARG A 594 36.77 -2.92 -36.60
CA ARG A 594 37.60 -2.65 -37.77
C ARG A 594 38.80 -3.59 -37.89
N ARG A 595 39.31 -4.14 -36.77
CA ARG A 595 40.41 -5.11 -36.70
C ARG A 595 39.90 -6.57 -36.76
N GLY A 596 38.60 -6.82 -36.93
CA GLY A 596 38.03 -8.17 -37.06
C GLY A 596 37.96 -9.01 -35.77
N VAL A 597 38.12 -8.41 -34.58
CA VAL A 597 38.21 -9.13 -33.29
C VAL A 597 37.06 -8.67 -32.33
N GLY A 598 35.92 -8.27 -32.85
CA GLY A 598 34.80 -7.75 -32.02
C GLY A 598 34.00 -8.84 -31.30
N LEU A 599 33.81 -8.70 -30.00
CA LEU A 599 33.01 -9.60 -29.14
C LEU A 599 31.52 -9.67 -29.54
N PHE A 600 31.01 -8.70 -30.32
CA PHE A 600 29.63 -8.56 -30.77
C PHE A 600 29.52 -8.31 -32.30
N ALA A 601 30.45 -8.80 -33.08
CA ALA A 601 30.51 -8.57 -34.53
C ALA A 601 29.26 -9.03 -35.32
N GLY A 602 28.40 -9.86 -34.74
CA GLY A 602 27.17 -10.35 -35.35
C GLY A 602 25.89 -9.59 -34.97
N LEU A 603 25.88 -8.81 -33.90
CA LEU A 603 24.66 -8.21 -33.35
C LEU A 603 24.50 -6.69 -33.59
N MET A 604 25.55 -6.00 -34.03
CA MET A 604 25.57 -4.53 -34.11
C MET A 604 26.06 -3.98 -35.47
N ALA A 605 25.68 -4.57 -36.60
CA ALA A 605 26.00 -4.03 -37.92
C ALA A 605 24.79 -3.35 -38.61
N PRO A 606 24.48 -2.07 -38.32
CA PRO A 606 23.45 -1.34 -39.09
C PRO A 606 23.95 -0.90 -40.49
N LYS A 607 25.26 -0.88 -40.75
CA LYS A 607 25.82 -0.41 -42.04
C LYS A 607 25.87 -1.43 -43.18
N ALA A 608 25.68 -2.71 -42.89
CA ALA A 608 25.67 -3.75 -43.93
C ALA A 608 24.34 -3.85 -44.69
N ILE A 609 23.25 -3.32 -44.15
CA ILE A 609 21.93 -3.36 -44.79
C ILE A 609 21.76 -2.20 -45.77
N SER A 610 22.33 -1.02 -45.51
CA SER A 610 22.26 0.12 -46.40
C SER A 610 23.12 -0.05 -47.66
N ALA A 611 24.24 -0.75 -47.57
CA ALA A 611 25.09 -1.04 -48.72
C ALA A 611 24.44 -2.08 -49.66
N ARG A 612 23.78 -3.11 -49.12
CA ARG A 612 23.06 -4.10 -49.93
C ARG A 612 21.74 -3.58 -50.54
N MET A 613 21.10 -2.57 -49.93
CA MET A 613 19.94 -1.90 -50.54
C MET A 613 20.32 -0.93 -51.62
N ALA A 614 21.50 -0.32 -51.55
CA ALA A 614 22.01 0.56 -52.62
C ALA A 614 22.47 -0.21 -53.88
N GLU A 615 22.97 -1.45 -53.72
CA GLU A 615 23.29 -2.33 -54.86
C GLU A 615 22.05 -2.93 -55.53
N ALA A 616 20.97 -3.18 -54.76
CA ALA A 616 19.73 -3.74 -55.30
C ALA A 616 18.84 -2.74 -56.04
N THR A 617 19.17 -1.44 -56.04
CA THR A 617 18.45 -0.39 -56.79
C THR A 617 19.15 -0.04 -58.11
N HIS A 618 20.23 -0.70 -58.47
CA HIS A 618 20.99 -0.51 -59.73
C HIS A 618 20.97 -1.74 -60.65
N GLU A 619 20.23 -2.80 -60.34
CA GLU A 619 19.81 -3.85 -61.25
C GLU A 619 18.28 -3.71 -61.50
#